data_d8d1c01db295d74583ab7a53cbf141e8
#
_entry.id   d8d1c01db295d74583ab7a53cbf141e8
#
_cell.length_a   1.000
_cell.length_b   1.000
_cell.length_c   1.000
_cell.angle_alpha   90.00
_cell.angle_beta   90.00
_cell.angle_gamma   90.00
#
_symmetry.space_group_name_H-M   'P 1'
#
loop_
_entity.id
_entity.type
_entity.pdbx_description
1 polymer ?
#
loop_
_entity_poly.entity_id
_entity_poly.type
_entity_poly.pdbx_seq_one_letter_code
_entity_poly.pdbx_strand_id
1 'polypeptide(L)'
;MARNKLRKEKELNQIKKSTNVFFNIIFIILSALCIFPIVFVFSISISSETSIQKNGYQLIPQELSAAAYQFLWNERGTILHATFISILVTALGIILSVLLTTTMGYVVSRNTYKLKSFYTWVIFIPMIFNGGMLAGYVVNTNILHLRNSIWALILPLAVSPFNIVICKTFFKTTIPDSIVESAKIDGAGQLR
;
A
#
# COMPACT_ATOMS: atom_id res chain seq x y z
N MET A 1 -43.99 -18.88 0.57
CA MET A 1 -42.82 -19.47 -0.14
C MET A 1 -41.52 -18.75 0.11
N ALA A 2 -41.44 -17.42 0.09
CA ALA A 2 -40.19 -16.64 0.33
C ALA A 2 -39.56 -16.87 1.70
N ARG A 3 -40.33 -16.99 2.78
CA ARG A 3 -39.86 -17.19 4.16
C ARG A 3 -39.16 -18.53 4.38
N ASN A 4 -39.55 -19.58 3.65
CA ASN A 4 -38.90 -20.89 3.68
C ASN A 4 -37.58 -20.90 2.86
N LYS A 5 -37.47 -20.09 1.83
CA LYS A 5 -36.24 -19.93 1.03
C LYS A 5 -35.13 -19.23 1.85
N LEU A 6 -35.49 -18.15 2.54
CA LEU A 6 -34.58 -17.42 3.43
C LEU A 6 -34.12 -18.26 4.64
N ARG A 7 -34.99 -19.17 5.14
CA ARG A 7 -34.63 -20.07 6.24
C ARG A 7 -33.65 -21.16 5.77
N LYS A 8 -33.84 -21.71 4.57
CA LYS A 8 -32.92 -22.67 3.95
C LYS A 8 -31.54 -22.05 3.60
N GLU A 9 -31.50 -20.82 3.10
CA GLU A 9 -30.25 -20.10 2.83
C GLU A 9 -29.49 -19.79 4.12
N LYS A 10 -30.19 -19.51 5.22
CA LYS A 10 -29.60 -19.32 6.55
C LYS A 10 -29.01 -20.61 7.11
N GLU A 11 -29.65 -21.76 6.86
CA GLU A 11 -29.16 -23.09 7.30
C GLU A 11 -27.94 -23.56 6.49
N LEU A 12 -27.86 -23.22 5.20
CA LEU A 12 -26.73 -23.56 4.31
C LEU A 12 -25.44 -22.81 4.67
N ASN A 13 -25.54 -21.64 5.29
CA ASN A 13 -24.40 -20.82 5.70
C ASN A 13 -24.01 -20.97 7.19
N GLN A 14 -24.64 -21.87 7.93
CA GLN A 14 -24.28 -22.11 9.33
C GLN A 14 -23.10 -23.09 9.43
N ILE A 15 -21.95 -22.56 9.82
CA ILE A 15 -20.79 -23.36 10.19
C ILE A 15 -21.14 -24.15 11.47
N LYS A 16 -20.82 -25.44 11.50
CA LYS A 16 -21.00 -26.29 12.72
C LYS A 16 -20.29 -25.61 13.87
N LYS A 17 -20.93 -25.64 15.08
CA LYS A 17 -20.37 -25.04 16.30
C LYS A 17 -18.94 -25.52 16.59
N SER A 18 -18.66 -26.81 16.39
CA SER A 18 -17.32 -27.38 16.54
C SER A 18 -16.29 -26.75 15.59
N THR A 19 -16.64 -26.57 14.32
CA THR A 19 -15.77 -25.94 13.33
C THR A 19 -15.53 -24.46 13.65
N ASN A 20 -16.56 -23.76 14.11
CA ASN A 20 -16.43 -22.36 14.53
C ASN A 20 -15.50 -22.21 15.74
N VAL A 21 -15.63 -23.08 16.75
CA VAL A 21 -14.74 -23.10 17.93
C VAL A 21 -13.29 -23.37 17.49
N PHE A 22 -13.08 -24.34 16.61
CA PHE A 22 -11.75 -24.66 16.07
C PHE A 22 -11.10 -23.46 15.38
N PHE A 23 -11.81 -22.80 14.47
CA PHE A 23 -11.29 -21.61 13.81
C PHE A 23 -11.05 -20.45 14.78
N ASN A 24 -11.94 -20.25 15.76
CA ASN A 24 -11.74 -19.21 16.77
C ASN A 24 -10.46 -19.44 17.58
N ILE A 25 -10.16 -20.67 17.98
CA ILE A 25 -8.91 -21.00 18.67
C ILE A 25 -7.69 -20.68 17.79
N ILE A 26 -7.72 -21.08 16.51
CA ILE A 26 -6.65 -20.77 15.57
C ILE A 26 -6.46 -19.25 15.44
N PHE A 27 -7.54 -18.50 15.26
CA PHE A 27 -7.46 -17.05 15.15
C PHE A 27 -6.98 -16.36 16.42
N ILE A 28 -7.35 -16.88 17.60
CA ILE A 28 -6.83 -16.37 18.87
C ILE A 28 -5.34 -16.60 18.98
N ILE A 29 -4.84 -17.79 18.60
CA ILE A 29 -3.40 -18.09 18.62
C ILE A 29 -2.64 -17.20 17.63
N LEU A 30 -3.16 -17.05 16.41
CA LEU A 30 -2.56 -16.17 15.41
C LEU A 30 -2.56 -14.71 15.87
N SER A 31 -3.65 -14.24 16.45
CA SER A 31 -3.74 -12.89 17.00
C SER A 31 -2.75 -12.67 18.15
N ALA A 32 -2.62 -13.63 19.05
CA ALA A 32 -1.64 -13.57 20.12
C ALA A 32 -0.20 -13.53 19.60
N LEU A 33 0.10 -14.33 18.56
CA LEU A 33 1.39 -14.29 17.86
C LEU A 33 1.68 -12.93 17.21
N CYS A 34 0.68 -12.26 16.65
CA CYS A 34 0.82 -10.92 16.07
C CYS A 34 1.01 -9.83 17.15
N ILE A 35 0.37 -9.97 18.32
CA ILE A 35 0.46 -9.01 19.42
C ILE A 35 1.77 -9.17 20.19
N PHE A 36 2.30 -10.40 20.28
CA PHE A 36 3.51 -10.72 21.02
C PHE A 36 4.71 -9.80 20.72
N PRO A 37 5.10 -9.56 19.45
CA PRO A 37 6.22 -8.65 19.13
C PRO A 37 5.98 -7.22 19.63
N ILE A 38 4.75 -6.73 19.58
CA ILE A 38 4.40 -5.38 20.03
C ILE A 38 4.59 -5.26 21.55
N VAL A 39 4.06 -6.22 22.31
CA VAL A 39 4.25 -6.28 23.77
C VAL A 39 5.72 -6.43 24.12
N PHE A 40 6.46 -7.25 23.37
CA PHE A 40 7.88 -7.47 23.60
C PHE A 40 8.70 -6.19 23.37
N VAL A 41 8.49 -5.48 22.27
CA VAL A 41 9.15 -4.18 21.99
C VAL A 41 8.78 -3.15 23.05
N PHE A 42 7.52 -3.10 23.48
CA PHE A 42 7.08 -2.22 24.56
C PHE A 42 7.83 -2.52 25.88
N SER A 43 7.94 -3.80 26.26
CA SER A 43 8.69 -4.22 27.44
C SER A 43 10.18 -3.83 27.38
N ILE A 44 10.80 -4.00 26.24
CA ILE A 44 12.19 -3.58 26.01
C ILE A 44 12.32 -2.07 26.12
N SER A 45 11.38 -1.29 25.57
CA SER A 45 11.44 0.18 25.54
C SER A 45 11.43 0.82 26.93
N ILE A 46 10.86 0.14 27.92
CA ILE A 46 10.81 0.57 29.32
C ILE A 46 11.87 -0.11 30.22
N SER A 47 12.70 -0.99 29.64
CA SER A 47 13.77 -1.70 30.38
C SER A 47 15.03 -0.86 30.47
N SER A 48 15.75 -1.00 31.58
CA SER A 48 17.07 -0.41 31.75
C SER A 48 18.10 -1.06 30.83
N GLU A 49 18.95 -0.27 30.18
CA GLU A 49 20.02 -0.76 29.31
C GLU A 49 20.98 -1.68 30.06
N THR A 50 21.29 -1.38 31.32
CA THR A 50 22.14 -2.23 32.20
C THR A 50 21.50 -3.58 32.47
N SER A 51 20.20 -3.63 32.63
CA SER A 51 19.44 -4.87 32.83
C SER A 51 19.41 -5.72 31.53
N ILE A 52 19.26 -5.08 30.38
CA ILE A 52 19.28 -5.76 29.07
C ILE A 52 20.67 -6.35 28.79
N GLN A 53 21.75 -5.63 29.11
CA GLN A 53 23.10 -6.12 28.89
C GLN A 53 23.46 -7.30 29.80
N LYS A 54 22.96 -7.32 31.07
CA LYS A 54 23.21 -8.41 32.02
C LYS A 54 22.36 -9.64 31.80
N ASN A 55 21.08 -9.45 31.57
CA ASN A 55 20.07 -10.51 31.60
C ASN A 55 19.47 -10.84 30.23
N GLY A 56 19.88 -10.10 29.18
CA GLY A 56 19.29 -10.21 27.85
C GLY A 56 17.88 -9.56 27.76
N TYR A 57 17.26 -9.77 26.61
CA TYR A 57 15.91 -9.27 26.39
C TYR A 57 14.88 -10.12 27.12
N GLN A 58 14.06 -9.49 27.96
CA GLN A 58 13.03 -10.15 28.77
C GLN A 58 11.66 -9.53 28.51
N LEU A 59 10.60 -10.36 28.64
CA LEU A 59 9.21 -9.93 28.53
C LEU A 59 8.76 -9.05 29.70
N ILE A 60 9.32 -9.30 30.88
CA ILE A 60 9.01 -8.54 32.09
C ILE A 60 10.27 -7.78 32.48
N PRO A 61 10.26 -6.43 32.44
CA PRO A 61 11.41 -5.62 32.83
C PRO A 61 11.79 -5.88 34.30
N GLN A 62 13.06 -6.16 34.56
CA GLN A 62 13.54 -6.29 35.94
C GLN A 62 13.82 -4.90 36.54
N GLU A 63 14.32 -3.97 35.71
CA GLU A 63 14.56 -2.58 36.09
C GLU A 63 13.87 -1.67 35.07
N LEU A 64 12.99 -0.79 35.54
CA LEU A 64 12.32 0.17 34.69
C LEU A 64 13.21 1.40 34.45
N SER A 65 13.27 1.86 33.21
CA SER A 65 14.00 3.06 32.82
C SER A 65 13.25 3.81 31.72
N ALA A 66 13.25 5.13 31.82
CA ALA A 66 12.75 6.03 30.78
C ALA A 66 13.86 6.53 29.83
N ALA A 67 15.06 5.98 29.91
CA ALA A 67 16.23 6.45 29.15
C ALA A 67 15.99 6.43 27.64
N ALA A 68 15.34 5.41 27.10
CA ALA A 68 14.97 5.33 25.69
C ALA A 68 14.08 6.50 25.25
N TYR A 69 13.10 6.87 26.07
CA TYR A 69 12.19 7.98 25.78
C TYR A 69 12.88 9.34 25.94
N GLN A 70 13.80 9.48 26.91
CA GLN A 70 14.62 10.68 27.04
C GLN A 70 15.54 10.88 25.84
N PHE A 71 16.14 9.80 25.33
CA PHE A 71 16.93 9.84 24.11
C PHE A 71 16.08 10.30 22.90
N LEU A 72 14.90 9.73 22.70
CA LEU A 72 13.96 10.16 21.64
C LEU A 72 13.57 11.64 21.78
N TRP A 73 13.38 12.11 23.02
CA TRP A 73 13.07 13.51 23.26
C TRP A 73 14.23 14.45 22.92
N ASN A 74 15.44 14.03 23.19
CA ASN A 74 16.63 14.81 22.83
C ASN A 74 16.82 14.86 21.31
N GLU A 75 16.54 13.75 20.61
CA GLU A 75 16.63 13.64 19.16
C GLU A 75 15.36 14.09 18.42
N ARG A 76 14.41 14.71 19.11
CA ARG A 76 13.11 15.12 18.53
C ARG A 76 13.23 15.95 17.25
N GLY A 77 14.29 16.78 17.14
CA GLY A 77 14.51 17.60 15.95
C GLY A 77 14.71 16.76 14.68
N THR A 78 15.58 15.77 14.78
CA THR A 78 15.87 14.83 13.69
C THR A 78 14.63 14.00 13.34
N ILE A 79 13.93 13.50 14.36
CA ILE A 79 12.72 12.68 14.19
C ILE A 79 11.60 13.49 13.54
N LEU A 80 11.34 14.72 14.01
CA LEU A 80 10.30 15.59 13.44
C LEU A 80 10.62 15.96 11.98
N HIS A 81 11.88 16.27 11.68
CA HIS A 81 12.30 16.55 10.31
C HIS A 81 12.11 15.33 9.41
N ALA A 82 12.52 14.14 9.82
CA ALA A 82 12.31 12.91 9.08
C ALA A 82 10.82 12.60 8.88
N THR A 83 10.00 12.81 9.89
CA THR A 83 8.55 12.64 9.82
C THR A 83 7.93 13.63 8.83
N PHE A 84 8.32 14.90 8.87
CA PHE A 84 7.85 15.91 7.93
C PHE A 84 8.20 15.54 6.48
N ILE A 85 9.43 15.12 6.21
CA ILE A 85 9.86 14.66 4.88
C ILE A 85 9.03 13.44 4.45
N SER A 86 8.78 12.48 5.35
CA SER A 86 7.95 11.30 5.04
C SER A 86 6.52 11.69 4.65
N ILE A 87 5.91 12.61 5.39
CA ILE A 87 4.56 13.13 5.08
C ILE A 87 4.55 13.82 3.71
N LEU A 88 5.55 14.67 3.45
CA LEU A 88 5.66 15.42 2.20
C LEU A 88 5.84 14.46 1.01
N VAL A 89 6.76 13.51 1.11
CA VAL A 89 7.00 12.49 0.07
C VAL A 89 5.74 11.66 -0.19
N THR A 90 5.03 11.28 0.88
CA THR A 90 3.79 10.51 0.76
C THR A 90 2.70 11.33 0.06
N ALA A 91 2.49 12.56 0.48
CA ALA A 91 1.48 13.44 -0.12
C ALA A 91 1.75 13.70 -1.61
N LEU A 92 2.98 14.10 -1.96
CA LEU A 92 3.36 14.32 -3.35
C LEU A 92 3.32 13.03 -4.18
N GLY A 93 3.78 11.92 -3.59
CA GLY A 93 3.77 10.60 -4.23
C GLY A 93 2.35 10.13 -4.55
N ILE A 94 1.40 10.29 -3.63
CA ILE A 94 -0.01 9.94 -3.85
C ILE A 94 -0.63 10.80 -4.95
N ILE A 95 -0.46 12.12 -4.89
CA ILE A 95 -1.00 13.04 -5.90
C ILE A 95 -0.49 12.65 -7.29
N LEU A 96 0.82 12.46 -7.43
CA LEU A 96 1.45 12.09 -8.69
C LEU A 96 1.00 10.71 -9.16
N SER A 97 0.96 9.73 -8.26
CA SER A 97 0.54 8.36 -8.55
C SER A 97 -0.91 8.29 -9.04
N VAL A 98 -1.84 8.94 -8.33
CA VAL A 98 -3.25 8.99 -8.72
C VAL A 98 -3.41 9.66 -10.09
N LEU A 99 -2.76 10.79 -10.30
CA LEU A 99 -2.83 11.54 -11.55
C LEU A 99 -2.30 10.72 -12.74
N LEU A 100 -1.13 10.10 -12.61
CA LEU A 100 -0.54 9.28 -13.66
C LEU A 100 -1.33 7.99 -13.88
N THR A 101 -1.76 7.32 -12.83
CA THR A 101 -2.52 6.06 -12.93
C THR A 101 -3.87 6.27 -13.60
N THR A 102 -4.60 7.32 -13.21
CA THR A 102 -5.93 7.60 -13.78
C THR A 102 -5.85 8.05 -15.23
N THR A 103 -4.93 8.97 -15.55
CA THR A 103 -4.75 9.44 -16.92
C THR A 103 -4.29 8.32 -17.86
N MET A 104 -3.26 7.56 -17.47
CA MET A 104 -2.78 6.41 -18.24
C MET A 104 -3.86 5.31 -18.37
N GLY A 105 -4.53 4.97 -17.27
CA GLY A 105 -5.62 4.00 -17.25
C GLY A 105 -6.76 4.39 -18.17
N TYR A 106 -7.16 5.67 -18.16
CA TYR A 106 -8.18 6.19 -19.08
C TYR A 106 -7.75 6.10 -20.53
N VAL A 107 -6.57 6.63 -20.89
CA VAL A 107 -6.07 6.63 -22.27
C VAL A 107 -5.99 5.21 -22.83
N VAL A 108 -5.43 4.27 -22.08
CA VAL A 108 -5.28 2.87 -22.52
C VAL A 108 -6.62 2.10 -22.51
N SER A 109 -7.65 2.59 -21.81
CA SER A 109 -8.99 1.99 -21.84
C SER A 109 -9.74 2.26 -23.15
N ARG A 110 -9.45 3.38 -23.83
CA ARG A 110 -10.20 3.84 -25.02
C ARG A 110 -9.73 3.16 -26.30
N ASN A 111 -10.69 2.67 -27.10
CA ASN A 111 -10.39 1.98 -28.36
C ASN A 111 -10.00 2.96 -29.48
N THR A 112 -10.42 4.21 -29.37
CA THR A 112 -10.16 5.27 -30.36
C THR A 112 -8.74 5.81 -30.35
N TYR A 113 -7.94 5.46 -29.31
CA TYR A 113 -6.56 5.99 -29.19
C TYR A 113 -5.58 5.17 -30.02
N LYS A 114 -4.96 5.81 -31.01
CA LYS A 114 -4.08 5.16 -32.01
C LYS A 114 -2.85 4.47 -31.39
N LEU A 115 -2.25 5.04 -30.34
CA LEU A 115 -1.06 4.52 -29.69
C LEU A 115 -1.37 3.59 -28.50
N LYS A 116 -2.61 3.15 -28.34
CA LYS A 116 -3.06 2.26 -27.25
C LYS A 116 -2.18 1.02 -27.14
N SER A 117 -1.87 0.37 -28.26
CA SER A 117 -1.05 -0.85 -28.25
C SER A 117 0.34 -0.60 -27.72
N PHE A 118 0.98 0.48 -28.15
CA PHE A 118 2.31 0.89 -27.69
C PHE A 118 2.32 1.12 -26.17
N TYR A 119 1.42 1.96 -25.65
CA TYR A 119 1.34 2.23 -24.21
C TYR A 119 0.97 0.98 -23.40
N THR A 120 0.16 0.09 -23.97
CA THR A 120 -0.11 -1.19 -23.32
C THR A 120 1.17 -1.99 -23.11
N TRP A 121 2.04 -2.09 -24.11
CA TRP A 121 3.33 -2.77 -23.98
C TRP A 121 4.26 -2.06 -22.98
N VAL A 122 4.34 -0.74 -23.02
CA VAL A 122 5.12 0.04 -22.05
C VAL A 122 4.69 -0.22 -20.60
N ILE A 123 3.41 -0.48 -20.35
CA ILE A 123 2.89 -0.83 -19.03
C ILE A 123 3.16 -2.30 -18.69
N PHE A 124 2.98 -3.23 -19.64
CA PHE A 124 3.11 -4.66 -19.38
C PHE A 124 4.56 -5.13 -19.23
N ILE A 125 5.50 -4.57 -19.99
CA ILE A 125 6.92 -5.00 -19.93
C ILE A 125 7.49 -4.84 -18.51
N PRO A 126 7.38 -3.69 -17.81
CA PRO A 126 7.88 -3.55 -16.46
C PRO A 126 7.12 -4.40 -15.42
N MET A 127 5.88 -4.80 -15.72
CA MET A 127 5.09 -5.67 -14.86
C MET A 127 5.64 -7.10 -14.84
N ILE A 128 6.13 -7.58 -16.00
CA ILE A 128 6.65 -8.94 -16.16
C ILE A 128 8.15 -8.99 -15.84
N PHE A 129 8.89 -7.98 -16.28
CA PHE A 129 10.34 -7.90 -16.11
C PHE A 129 10.69 -6.90 -15.02
N ASN A 130 11.14 -7.40 -13.88
CA ASN A 130 11.64 -6.56 -12.79
C ASN A 130 13.17 -6.61 -12.81
N GLY A 131 13.81 -5.48 -13.04
CA GLY A 131 15.27 -5.36 -13.03
C GLY A 131 15.92 -5.52 -11.65
N GLY A 132 15.10 -5.62 -10.60
CA GLY A 132 15.57 -5.71 -9.22
C GLY A 132 16.05 -4.37 -8.65
N MET A 133 16.45 -4.42 -7.39
CA MET A 133 16.84 -3.23 -6.61
C MET A 133 18.10 -2.57 -7.17
N LEU A 134 19.09 -3.37 -7.62
CA LEU A 134 20.35 -2.86 -8.16
C LEU A 134 20.14 -2.04 -9.45
N ALA A 135 19.35 -2.58 -10.38
CA ALA A 135 19.03 -1.86 -11.62
C ALA A 135 18.28 -0.56 -11.35
N GLY A 136 17.30 -0.58 -10.43
CA GLY A 136 16.59 0.63 -9.99
C GLY A 136 17.52 1.67 -9.38
N TYR A 137 18.47 1.26 -8.56
CA TYR A 137 19.46 2.15 -7.97
C TYR A 137 20.34 2.79 -9.03
N VAL A 138 20.88 2.01 -9.99
CA VAL A 138 21.73 2.52 -11.08
C VAL A 138 20.97 3.51 -11.95
N VAL A 139 19.71 3.21 -12.30
CA VAL A 139 18.87 4.13 -13.08
C VAL A 139 18.65 5.44 -12.31
N ASN A 140 18.29 5.38 -11.04
CA ASN A 140 18.02 6.58 -10.25
C ASN A 140 19.27 7.44 -10.03
N THR A 141 20.44 6.82 -9.81
CA THR A 141 21.66 7.55 -9.46
C THR A 141 22.45 8.01 -10.70
N ASN A 142 22.58 7.14 -11.72
CA ASN A 142 23.49 7.38 -12.84
C ASN A 142 22.77 7.93 -14.08
N ILE A 143 21.50 7.54 -14.30
CA ILE A 143 20.74 8.00 -15.48
C ILE A 143 19.91 9.22 -15.12
N LEU A 144 19.14 9.17 -14.03
CA LEU A 144 18.26 10.27 -13.63
C LEU A 144 18.95 11.30 -12.71
N HIS A 145 20.17 11.04 -12.26
CA HIS A 145 20.95 11.91 -11.37
C HIS A 145 20.20 12.37 -10.10
N LEU A 146 19.35 11.50 -9.55
CA LEU A 146 18.47 11.78 -8.39
C LEU A 146 19.16 11.52 -7.04
N ARG A 147 20.49 11.40 -6.99
CA ARG A 147 21.20 11.16 -5.74
C ARG A 147 20.94 12.28 -4.72
N ASN A 148 20.57 11.92 -3.50
CA ASN A 148 20.21 12.85 -2.41
C ASN A 148 19.03 13.79 -2.73
N SER A 149 18.10 13.36 -3.57
CA SER A 149 16.91 14.12 -3.95
C SER A 149 15.64 13.45 -3.41
N ILE A 150 14.66 14.26 -2.98
CA ILE A 150 13.33 13.77 -2.59
C ILE A 150 12.66 13.04 -3.77
N TRP A 151 12.95 13.42 -5.00
CA TRP A 151 12.43 12.78 -6.21
C TRP A 151 12.89 11.33 -6.36
N ALA A 152 14.03 10.95 -5.79
CA ALA A 152 14.48 9.56 -5.74
C ALA A 152 13.54 8.65 -4.94
N LEU A 153 12.79 9.20 -3.98
CA LEU A 153 11.81 8.48 -3.19
C LEU A 153 10.42 8.48 -3.86
N ILE A 154 10.09 9.53 -4.62
CA ILE A 154 8.76 9.72 -5.21
C ILE A 154 8.64 9.00 -6.55
N LEU A 155 9.58 9.24 -7.48
CA LEU A 155 9.44 8.80 -8.88
C LEU A 155 9.37 7.29 -9.08
N PRO A 156 10.20 6.46 -8.41
CA PRO A 156 10.14 5.01 -8.58
C PRO A 156 8.81 4.38 -8.14
N LEU A 157 8.13 5.02 -7.18
CA LEU A 157 6.86 4.55 -6.62
C LEU A 157 5.64 5.26 -7.22
N ALA A 158 5.85 6.31 -8.00
CA ALA A 158 4.76 7.12 -8.57
C ALA A 158 3.89 6.34 -9.56
N VAL A 159 4.44 5.35 -10.25
CA VAL A 159 3.71 4.58 -11.27
C VAL A 159 3.76 3.10 -10.95
N SER A 160 2.59 2.51 -10.69
CA SER A 160 2.42 1.07 -10.58
C SER A 160 1.72 0.54 -11.84
N PRO A 161 2.40 -0.28 -12.67
CA PRO A 161 1.78 -0.89 -13.85
C PRO A 161 0.52 -1.68 -13.51
N PHE A 162 0.51 -2.38 -12.38
CA PHE A 162 -0.63 -3.14 -11.89
C PHE A 162 -1.85 -2.24 -11.63
N ASN A 163 -1.65 -1.10 -10.95
CA ASN A 163 -2.72 -0.15 -10.67
C ASN A 163 -3.30 0.47 -11.96
N ILE A 164 -2.44 0.71 -12.98
CA ILE A 164 -2.89 1.20 -14.28
C ILE A 164 -3.79 0.16 -14.97
N VAL A 165 -3.45 -1.13 -14.91
CA VAL A 165 -4.27 -2.22 -15.50
C VAL A 165 -5.62 -2.33 -14.80
N ILE A 166 -5.67 -2.21 -13.47
CA ILE A 166 -6.93 -2.18 -12.72
C ILE A 166 -7.77 -0.98 -13.15
N CYS A 167 -7.16 0.22 -13.18
CA CYS A 167 -7.82 1.46 -13.57
C CYS A 167 -8.35 1.40 -15.01
N LYS A 168 -7.55 0.89 -15.95
CA LYS A 168 -7.98 0.61 -17.35
C LYS A 168 -9.21 -0.29 -17.39
N THR A 169 -9.21 -1.39 -16.63
CA THR A 169 -10.31 -2.34 -16.59
C THR A 169 -11.58 -1.68 -16.04
N PHE A 170 -11.43 -0.93 -14.96
CA PHE A 170 -12.53 -0.15 -14.37
C PHE A 170 -13.14 0.82 -15.39
N PHE A 171 -12.34 1.64 -16.05
CA PHE A 171 -12.85 2.58 -17.07
C PHE A 171 -13.53 1.87 -18.23
N LYS A 172 -13.00 0.72 -18.68
CA LYS A 172 -13.58 -0.04 -19.78
C LYS A 172 -14.93 -0.67 -19.44
N THR A 173 -15.09 -1.13 -18.19
CA THR A 173 -16.34 -1.82 -17.77
C THR A 173 -17.41 -0.85 -17.27
N THR A 174 -17.01 0.22 -16.57
CA THR A 174 -17.96 1.15 -15.94
C THR A 174 -18.39 2.27 -16.87
N ILE A 175 -17.51 2.70 -17.79
CA ILE A 175 -17.79 3.80 -18.72
C ILE A 175 -17.65 3.26 -20.15
N PRO A 176 -18.68 2.59 -20.70
CA PRO A 176 -18.67 2.10 -22.07
C PRO A 176 -18.54 3.23 -23.09
N ASP A 177 -18.00 2.91 -24.27
CA ASP A 177 -17.73 3.89 -25.33
C ASP A 177 -19.01 4.64 -25.77
N SER A 178 -20.18 4.00 -25.67
CA SER A 178 -21.49 4.61 -25.99
C SER A 178 -21.80 5.86 -25.15
N ILE A 179 -21.43 5.89 -23.89
CA ILE A 179 -21.61 7.08 -23.02
C ILE A 179 -20.73 8.24 -23.53
N VAL A 180 -19.50 7.93 -23.91
CA VAL A 180 -18.56 8.94 -24.43
C VAL A 180 -19.02 9.47 -25.80
N GLU A 181 -19.58 8.60 -26.63
CA GLU A 181 -20.15 8.98 -27.93
C GLU A 181 -21.37 9.88 -27.76
N SER A 182 -22.29 9.54 -26.85
CA SER A 182 -23.45 10.39 -26.53
C SER A 182 -23.03 11.76 -26.04
N ALA A 183 -22.08 11.84 -25.13
CA ALA A 183 -21.56 13.09 -24.62
C ALA A 183 -20.93 13.97 -25.73
N LYS A 184 -20.26 13.35 -26.72
CA LYS A 184 -19.73 14.08 -27.88
C LYS A 184 -20.82 14.62 -28.79
N ILE A 185 -21.92 13.87 -28.99
CA ILE A 185 -23.09 14.32 -29.75
C ILE A 185 -23.72 15.52 -29.06
N ASP A 186 -23.81 15.51 -27.75
CA ASP A 186 -24.30 16.62 -26.92
C ASP A 186 -23.34 17.81 -26.84
N GLY A 187 -22.22 17.79 -27.57
CA GLY A 187 -21.24 18.88 -27.65
C GLY A 187 -20.29 18.97 -26.46
N ALA A 188 -20.18 17.94 -25.63
CA ALA A 188 -19.23 17.91 -24.56
C ALA A 188 -17.78 17.78 -25.09
N GLY A 189 -16.90 18.69 -24.63
CA GLY A 189 -15.47 18.60 -24.89
C GLY A 189 -14.81 17.49 -24.05
N GLN A 190 -13.52 17.19 -24.35
CA GLN A 190 -12.76 16.13 -23.65
C GLN A 190 -12.52 16.39 -22.16
N LEU A 191 -12.71 17.63 -21.69
CA LEU A 191 -12.49 18.06 -20.29
C LEU A 191 -13.80 18.51 -19.59
N ARG A 192 -14.94 18.27 -20.22
CA ARG A 192 -16.25 18.61 -19.66
C ARG A 192 -17.03 17.40 -19.23
#